data_5dc8e23289dd7ffdd85fe8e8b2b9a897
#
_entry.id   5dc8e23289dd7ffdd85fe8e8b2b9a897
#
_cell.length_a   1.000
_cell.length_b   1.000
_cell.length_c   1.000
_cell.angle_alpha   90.00
_cell.angle_beta   90.00
_cell.angle_gamma   90.00
#
_symmetry.space_group_name_H-M   'P 1'
#
loop_
_entity.id
_entity.type
_entity.pdbx_description
1 polymer ?
#
loop_
_entity_poly.entity_id
_entity_poly.type
_entity_poly.pdbx_seq_one_letter_code
_entity_poly.pdbx_strand_id
1 'polypeptide(L)'
;MTRTLEELLPEKPAARLRIYAWTPNDPPADYVGLIKVGQTTKADVNERIRESQGQMQQPYTLHVDESAERDDGSIVRDIDVRRRLVAKGFENPVFGSAREWMRCTPDDVRTAITELRTGTRLTGTHHETFAMRPEQAEAVEKTSEYYDSIWAEDVDAVPRFLWNAKMRFGKTFASYQLA
;
A
#
# COMPACT_ATOMS: atom_id res chain seq x y z
N MET A 1 7.93 48.12 30.31
CA MET A 1 8.39 47.17 29.26
C MET A 1 7.16 46.69 28.51
N THR A 2 6.96 47.22 27.34
CA THR A 2 5.81 46.92 26.46
C THR A 2 6.17 45.68 25.63
N ARG A 3 5.54 44.56 25.89
CA ARG A 3 5.71 43.34 25.09
C ARG A 3 5.15 43.61 23.69
N THR A 4 5.90 43.27 22.67
CA THR A 4 5.45 43.33 21.29
C THR A 4 4.37 42.27 21.03
N LEU A 5 3.46 42.56 20.11
CA LEU A 5 2.37 41.61 19.71
C LEU A 5 2.90 40.27 19.25
N GLU A 6 4.11 40.21 18.70
CA GLU A 6 4.82 38.99 18.28
C GLU A 6 5.23 38.09 19.45
N GLU A 7 5.51 38.68 20.64
CA GLU A 7 5.83 37.92 21.87
C GLU A 7 4.56 37.33 22.55
N LEU A 8 3.38 37.76 22.14
CA LEU A 8 2.09 37.31 22.69
C LEU A 8 1.40 36.26 21.82
N LEU A 9 1.85 36.10 20.56
CA LEU A 9 1.30 35.07 19.67
C LEU A 9 2.01 33.75 19.96
N PRO A 10 1.27 32.63 20.14
CA PRO A 10 1.90 31.33 20.22
C PRO A 10 2.70 31.09 18.93
N GLU A 11 3.93 30.60 19.07
CA GLU A 11 4.73 30.20 17.91
C GLU A 11 3.90 29.30 17.01
N LYS A 12 3.76 29.72 15.73
CA LYS A 12 3.06 28.93 14.75
C LYS A 12 3.78 27.57 14.65
N PRO A 13 3.13 26.44 14.95
CA PRO A 13 3.80 25.16 14.89
C PRO A 13 4.45 25.01 13.52
N ALA A 14 5.71 24.62 13.51
CA ALA A 14 6.45 24.40 12.26
C ALA A 14 5.62 23.48 11.36
N ALA A 15 5.37 23.91 10.13
CA ALA A 15 4.59 23.16 9.17
C ALA A 15 5.32 21.82 8.92
N ARG A 16 4.80 20.73 9.48
CA ARG A 16 5.38 19.39 9.35
C ARG A 16 5.06 18.87 7.96
N LEU A 17 6.10 18.48 7.23
CA LEU A 17 5.93 17.83 5.92
C LEU A 17 5.24 16.47 6.11
N ARG A 18 4.26 16.17 5.27
CA ARG A 18 3.52 14.91 5.24
C ARG A 18 3.66 14.27 3.87
N ILE A 19 3.77 12.97 3.84
CA ILE A 19 3.67 12.16 2.61
C ILE A 19 2.25 11.59 2.55
N TYR A 20 1.63 11.73 1.39
CA TYR A 20 0.30 11.19 1.17
C TYR A 20 0.24 10.36 -0.11
N ALA A 21 -0.70 9.42 -0.14
CA ALA A 21 -1.02 8.68 -1.35
C ALA A 21 -2.54 8.48 -1.48
N TRP A 22 -3.04 8.64 -2.71
CA TRP A 22 -4.46 8.56 -3.00
C TRP A 22 -4.73 8.00 -4.39
N THR A 23 -5.96 7.50 -4.59
CA THR A 23 -6.46 7.03 -5.88
C THR A 23 -7.77 7.76 -6.22
N PRO A 24 -8.03 8.10 -7.50
CA PRO A 24 -9.36 8.50 -7.95
C PRO A 24 -10.30 7.30 -7.85
N ASN A 25 -11.57 7.53 -7.48
CA ASN A 25 -12.56 6.46 -7.35
C ASN A 25 -13.06 5.98 -8.72
N ASP A 26 -13.05 6.88 -9.71
CA ASP A 26 -13.38 6.57 -11.11
C ASP A 26 -12.22 7.02 -12.02
N PRO A 27 -11.13 6.25 -12.08
CA PRO A 27 -9.95 6.64 -12.84
C PRO A 27 -10.18 6.49 -14.35
N PRO A 28 -9.66 7.41 -15.17
CA PRO A 28 -9.51 7.16 -16.61
C PRO A 28 -8.72 5.87 -16.87
N ALA A 29 -8.94 5.24 -18.03
CA ALA A 29 -8.35 3.92 -18.37
C ALA A 29 -6.83 3.84 -18.13
N ASP A 30 -6.10 4.91 -18.47
CA ASP A 30 -4.64 4.99 -18.32
C ASP A 30 -4.19 5.06 -16.83
N TYR A 31 -5.10 5.41 -15.91
CA TYR A 31 -4.81 5.55 -14.48
C TYR A 31 -5.31 4.40 -13.63
N VAL A 32 -5.93 3.40 -14.24
CA VAL A 32 -6.40 2.20 -13.52
C VAL A 32 -5.23 1.47 -12.87
N GLY A 33 -5.36 1.19 -11.57
CA GLY A 33 -4.33 0.53 -10.78
C GLY A 33 -3.11 1.41 -10.44
N LEU A 34 -3.23 2.73 -10.62
CA LEU A 34 -2.21 3.68 -10.22
C LEU A 34 -2.58 4.41 -8.94
N ILE A 35 -1.61 4.65 -8.09
CA ILE A 35 -1.70 5.47 -6.88
C ILE A 35 -0.83 6.72 -7.04
N LYS A 36 -1.36 7.89 -6.69
CA LYS A 36 -0.59 9.12 -6.69
C LYS A 36 0.10 9.33 -5.36
N VAL A 37 1.43 9.49 -5.40
CA VAL A 37 2.26 9.74 -4.22
C VAL A 37 2.77 11.17 -4.25
N GLY A 38 2.45 11.95 -3.21
CA GLY A 38 2.83 13.35 -3.11
C GLY A 38 3.21 13.76 -1.69
N GLN A 39 3.57 15.04 -1.54
CA GLN A 39 3.89 15.64 -0.25
C GLN A 39 3.19 16.98 -0.05
N THR A 40 2.98 17.37 1.21
CA THR A 40 2.39 18.64 1.56
C THR A 40 2.84 19.10 2.95
N THR A 41 2.89 20.41 3.16
CA THR A 41 3.03 21.03 4.48
C THR A 41 1.67 21.48 5.06
N LYS A 42 0.57 21.27 4.32
CA LYS A 42 -0.76 21.60 4.82
C LYS A 42 -1.18 20.64 5.93
N ALA A 43 -1.88 21.15 6.92
CA ALA A 43 -2.41 20.36 8.02
C ALA A 43 -3.48 19.37 7.52
N ASP A 44 -4.31 19.80 6.55
CA ASP A 44 -5.29 18.95 5.87
C ASP A 44 -4.77 18.51 4.50
N VAL A 45 -4.42 17.24 4.38
CA VAL A 45 -3.98 16.62 3.13
C VAL A 45 -5.07 16.67 2.06
N ASN A 46 -6.34 16.60 2.45
CA ASN A 46 -7.46 16.65 1.51
C ASN A 46 -7.53 18.01 0.78
N GLU A 47 -7.17 19.09 1.46
CA GLU A 47 -7.07 20.42 0.81
C GLU A 47 -6.04 20.37 -0.32
N ARG A 48 -4.87 19.79 -0.08
CA ARG A 48 -3.82 19.64 -1.09
C ARG A 48 -4.24 18.78 -2.26
N ILE A 49 -4.96 17.69 -1.99
CA ILE A 49 -5.46 16.80 -3.05
C ILE A 49 -6.44 17.55 -3.95
N ARG A 50 -7.42 18.26 -3.36
CA ARG A 50 -8.39 19.07 -4.13
C ARG A 50 -7.70 20.12 -4.99
N GLU A 51 -6.71 20.81 -4.47
CA GLU A 51 -5.91 21.77 -5.25
C GLU A 51 -5.17 21.10 -6.43
N SER A 52 -4.63 19.90 -6.20
CA SER A 52 -3.90 19.17 -7.24
C SER A 52 -4.80 18.64 -8.36
N GLN A 53 -6.11 18.51 -8.12
CA GLN A 53 -7.11 18.13 -9.11
C GLN A 53 -7.61 19.34 -9.94
N GLY A 54 -7.35 20.56 -9.49
CA GLY A 54 -7.80 21.78 -10.16
C GLY A 54 -9.32 21.91 -10.21
N GLN A 55 -9.87 22.28 -11.37
CA GLN A 55 -11.32 22.48 -11.53
C GLN A 55 -12.09 21.16 -11.68
N MET A 56 -11.45 20.07 -12.07
CA MET A 56 -12.08 18.75 -12.23
C MET A 56 -11.97 17.93 -10.94
N GLN A 57 -12.65 18.38 -9.89
CA GLN A 57 -12.67 17.67 -8.60
C GLN A 57 -13.45 16.37 -8.73
N GLN A 58 -12.71 15.26 -8.79
CA GLN A 58 -13.26 13.91 -8.79
C GLN A 58 -13.22 13.29 -7.39
N PRO A 59 -14.20 12.44 -7.03
CA PRO A 59 -14.11 11.63 -5.81
C PRO A 59 -12.81 10.80 -5.79
N TYR A 60 -12.20 10.73 -4.63
CA TYR A 60 -10.94 10.02 -4.42
C TYR A 60 -10.94 9.30 -3.08
N THR A 61 -10.04 8.33 -2.93
CA THR A 61 -9.76 7.66 -1.67
C THR A 61 -8.34 7.97 -1.22
N LEU A 62 -8.22 8.59 -0.04
CA LEU A 62 -6.93 8.81 0.62
C LEU A 62 -6.52 7.53 1.35
N HIS A 63 -5.37 6.96 0.98
CA HIS A 63 -4.87 5.71 1.54
C HIS A 63 -3.76 5.91 2.56
N VAL A 64 -2.89 6.89 2.32
CA VAL A 64 -1.70 7.16 3.14
C VAL A 64 -1.67 8.63 3.49
N ASP A 65 -1.43 8.94 4.75
CA ASP A 65 -1.22 10.27 5.29
C ASP A 65 -0.30 10.16 6.50
N GLU A 66 1.00 10.27 6.27
CA GLU A 66 2.03 10.03 7.27
C GLU A 66 3.03 11.19 7.39
N SER A 67 3.65 11.32 8.57
CA SER A 67 4.75 12.26 8.77
C SER A 67 5.93 11.91 7.86
N ALA A 68 6.49 12.93 7.23
CA ALA A 68 7.72 12.81 6.45
C ALA A 68 9.00 12.82 7.29
N GLU A 69 8.91 13.03 8.59
CA GLU A 69 10.03 13.12 9.50
C GLU A 69 10.62 11.73 9.80
N ARG A 70 11.94 11.62 9.72
CA ARG A 70 12.70 10.44 10.13
C ARG A 70 13.01 10.49 11.62
N ASP A 71 13.44 9.35 12.16
CA ASP A 71 13.82 9.24 13.58
C ASP A 71 15.04 10.11 13.96
N ASP A 72 15.86 10.47 12.96
CA ASP A 72 17.01 11.38 13.12
C ASP A 72 16.65 12.87 12.92
N GLY A 73 15.36 13.20 12.72
CA GLY A 73 14.88 14.55 12.46
C GLY A 73 15.05 15.02 11.00
N SER A 74 15.65 14.22 10.12
CA SER A 74 15.72 14.54 8.70
C SER A 74 14.37 14.24 8.00
N ILE A 75 14.23 14.71 6.77
CA ILE A 75 12.95 14.67 6.05
C ILE A 75 13.01 13.73 4.86
N VAL A 76 12.02 12.85 4.76
CA VAL A 76 11.72 12.05 3.57
C VAL A 76 10.89 12.89 2.61
N ARG A 77 11.26 12.95 1.33
CA ARG A 77 10.46 13.60 0.30
C ARG A 77 9.69 12.56 -0.52
N ASP A 78 8.60 12.97 -1.12
CA ASP A 78 7.79 12.13 -2.01
C ASP A 78 8.60 11.52 -3.17
N ILE A 79 9.58 12.27 -3.69
CA ILE A 79 10.51 11.77 -4.72
C ILE A 79 11.37 10.61 -4.20
N ASP A 80 11.76 10.65 -2.92
CA ASP A 80 12.56 9.57 -2.31
C ASP A 80 11.72 8.29 -2.17
N VAL A 81 10.43 8.44 -1.80
CA VAL A 81 9.47 7.33 -1.76
C VAL A 81 9.29 6.70 -3.14
N ARG A 82 9.04 7.52 -4.18
CA ARG A 82 8.90 7.01 -5.55
C ARG A 82 10.18 6.33 -6.05
N ARG A 83 11.35 6.89 -5.80
CA ARG A 83 12.62 6.26 -6.14
C ARG A 83 12.81 4.93 -5.43
N ARG A 84 12.38 4.86 -4.17
CA ARG A 84 12.43 3.61 -3.41
C ARG A 84 11.52 2.54 -3.99
N LEU A 85 10.30 2.91 -4.40
CA LEU A 85 9.36 2.01 -5.07
C LEU A 85 9.92 1.52 -6.42
N VAL A 86 10.49 2.42 -7.23
CA VAL A 86 11.15 2.04 -8.50
C VAL A 86 12.32 1.07 -8.25
N ALA A 87 13.13 1.31 -7.22
CA ALA A 87 14.22 0.40 -6.84
C ALA A 87 13.73 -0.99 -6.37
N LYS A 88 12.46 -1.11 -5.99
CA LYS A 88 11.79 -2.37 -5.66
C LYS A 88 11.11 -3.02 -6.88
N GLY A 89 11.18 -2.41 -8.06
CA GLY A 89 10.63 -2.94 -9.31
C GLY A 89 9.23 -2.44 -9.68
N PHE A 90 8.66 -1.48 -8.92
CA PHE A 90 7.36 -0.89 -9.26
C PHE A 90 7.49 0.12 -10.40
N GLU A 91 6.52 0.12 -11.30
CA GLU A 91 6.49 1.05 -12.42
C GLU A 91 6.11 2.46 -11.96
N ASN A 92 6.77 3.46 -12.56
CA ASN A 92 6.46 4.88 -12.44
C ASN A 92 6.06 5.44 -13.81
N PRO A 93 4.80 5.27 -14.25
CA PRO A 93 4.33 5.79 -15.53
C PRO A 93 4.43 7.31 -15.58
N VAL A 94 4.79 7.85 -16.75
CA VAL A 94 4.95 9.27 -16.98
C VAL A 94 3.82 9.76 -17.89
N PHE A 95 3.00 10.68 -17.37
CA PHE A 95 1.94 11.33 -18.13
C PHE A 95 2.28 12.80 -18.33
N GLY A 96 2.83 13.15 -19.51
CA GLY A 96 3.31 14.49 -19.75
C GLY A 96 4.42 14.90 -18.77
N SER A 97 4.15 15.89 -17.92
CA SER A 97 5.05 16.31 -16.83
C SER A 97 4.80 15.59 -15.51
N ALA A 98 3.69 14.87 -15.37
CA ALA A 98 3.32 14.21 -14.13
C ALA A 98 4.14 12.93 -13.91
N ARG A 99 4.87 12.89 -12.78
CA ARG A 99 5.75 11.79 -12.39
C ARG A 99 5.39 11.21 -11.01
N GLU A 100 4.21 11.56 -10.51
CA GLU A 100 3.78 11.25 -9.15
C GLU A 100 2.95 9.96 -9.05
N TRP A 101 2.69 9.32 -10.19
CA TRP A 101 1.89 8.11 -10.28
C TRP A 101 2.75 6.86 -10.22
N MET A 102 2.32 5.89 -9.39
CA MET A 102 3.04 4.64 -9.18
C MET A 102 2.07 3.46 -9.38
N ARG A 103 2.52 2.39 -10.04
CA ARG A 103 1.77 1.13 -10.11
C ARG A 103 2.15 0.25 -8.93
N CYS A 104 1.52 0.49 -7.80
CA CYS A 104 1.76 -0.24 -6.56
C CYS A 104 0.54 -0.16 -5.65
N THR A 105 0.56 -0.88 -4.54
CA THR A 105 -0.49 -0.85 -3.53
C THR A 105 -0.21 0.23 -2.47
N PRO A 106 -1.23 0.65 -1.68
CA PRO A 106 -1.01 1.53 -0.53
C PRO A 106 -0.01 0.98 0.48
N ASP A 107 0.04 -0.33 0.67
CA ASP A 107 0.95 -0.98 1.62
C ASP A 107 2.40 -0.95 1.13
N ASP A 108 2.63 -1.00 -0.18
CA ASP A 108 3.95 -0.79 -0.76
C ASP A 108 4.47 0.62 -0.47
N VAL A 109 3.58 1.63 -0.56
CA VAL A 109 3.91 3.02 -0.22
C VAL A 109 4.26 3.15 1.26
N ARG A 110 3.46 2.58 2.17
CA ARG A 110 3.75 2.58 3.63
C ARG A 110 5.07 1.89 3.93
N THR A 111 5.32 0.75 3.30
CA THR A 111 6.58 0.02 3.43
C THR A 111 7.76 0.88 2.99
N ALA A 112 7.67 1.55 1.83
CA ALA A 112 8.73 2.42 1.34
C ALA A 112 8.99 3.62 2.28
N ILE A 113 7.93 4.22 2.84
CA ILE A 113 8.06 5.30 3.84
C ILE A 113 8.76 4.79 5.10
N THR A 114 8.35 3.63 5.62
CA THR A 114 8.94 3.03 6.82
C THR A 114 10.43 2.71 6.60
N GLU A 115 10.78 2.12 5.47
CA GLU A 115 12.18 1.84 5.12
C GLU A 115 13.04 3.11 5.06
N LEU A 116 12.49 4.19 4.51
CA LEU A 116 13.19 5.47 4.43
C LEU A 116 13.31 6.16 5.78
N ARG A 117 12.37 5.95 6.69
CA ARG A 117 12.38 6.52 8.04
C ARG A 117 13.38 5.81 8.94
N THR A 118 13.36 4.48 8.92
CA THR A 118 14.20 3.64 9.80
C THR A 118 15.59 3.34 9.24
N GLY A 119 15.83 3.63 7.95
CA GLY A 119 17.04 3.24 7.25
C GLY A 119 17.17 1.73 7.01
N THR A 120 16.19 0.93 7.45
CA THR A 120 16.19 -0.52 7.35
C THR A 120 15.48 -0.94 6.06
N ARG A 121 16.08 -1.80 5.26
CA ARG A 121 15.38 -2.44 4.14
C ARG A 121 14.44 -3.49 4.71
N LEU A 122 13.16 -3.20 4.70
CA LEU A 122 12.14 -4.21 4.90
C LEU A 122 12.10 -5.02 3.59
N THR A 123 12.41 -6.31 3.66
CA THR A 123 12.06 -7.22 2.59
C THR A 123 10.54 -7.16 2.51
N GLY A 124 10.05 -6.34 1.58
CA GLY A 124 8.61 -6.23 1.34
C GLY A 124 8.09 -7.63 1.05
N THR A 125 6.94 -7.95 1.60
CA THR A 125 6.14 -9.00 1.05
C THR A 125 5.90 -8.63 -0.41
N HIS A 126 6.78 -9.08 -1.30
CA HIS A 126 6.40 -9.25 -2.68
C HIS A 126 5.16 -10.13 -2.62
N HIS A 127 4.01 -9.56 -2.92
CA HIS A 127 2.91 -10.35 -3.43
C HIS A 127 3.33 -10.80 -4.83
N GLU A 128 4.35 -11.64 -4.88
CA GLU A 128 4.51 -12.49 -6.04
C GLU A 128 3.28 -13.39 -5.99
N THR A 129 2.38 -13.18 -6.92
CA THR A 129 1.32 -14.14 -7.23
C THR A 129 2.01 -15.37 -7.79
N PHE A 130 2.52 -16.20 -6.88
CA PHE A 130 3.02 -17.51 -7.25
C PHE A 130 1.82 -18.32 -7.73
N ALA A 131 1.78 -18.61 -9.02
CA ALA A 131 0.86 -19.60 -9.52
C ALA A 131 1.13 -20.92 -8.80
N MET A 132 0.08 -21.56 -8.32
CA MET A 132 0.20 -22.91 -7.76
C MET A 132 0.81 -23.83 -8.82
N ARG A 133 1.71 -24.69 -8.37
CA ARG A 133 2.17 -25.80 -9.21
C ARG A 133 1.01 -26.75 -9.47
N PRO A 134 0.98 -27.48 -10.61
CA PRO A 134 -0.14 -28.36 -10.94
C PRO A 134 -0.51 -29.34 -9.82
N GLU A 135 0.49 -29.91 -9.15
CA GLU A 135 0.28 -30.84 -8.02
C GLU A 135 -0.29 -30.16 -6.77
N GLN A 136 -0.03 -28.85 -6.60
CA GLN A 136 -0.64 -28.06 -5.51
C GLN A 136 -2.10 -27.73 -5.83
N ALA A 137 -2.37 -27.32 -7.06
CA ALA A 137 -3.72 -27.03 -7.53
C ALA A 137 -4.62 -28.26 -7.42
N GLU A 138 -4.15 -29.42 -7.87
CA GLU A 138 -4.87 -30.70 -7.76
C GLU A 138 -5.16 -31.07 -6.29
N ALA A 139 -4.21 -30.86 -5.38
CA ALA A 139 -4.40 -31.16 -3.97
C ALA A 139 -5.45 -30.22 -3.32
N VAL A 140 -5.43 -28.92 -3.68
CA VAL A 140 -6.41 -27.93 -3.21
C VAL A 140 -7.80 -28.28 -3.74
N GLU A 141 -7.94 -28.51 -5.04
CA GLU A 141 -9.21 -28.88 -5.69
C GLU A 141 -9.85 -30.11 -5.06
N LYS A 142 -9.10 -31.23 -4.95
CA LYS A 142 -9.59 -32.44 -4.30
C LYS A 142 -10.00 -32.26 -2.83
N THR A 143 -9.31 -31.37 -2.11
CA THR A 143 -9.65 -31.10 -0.72
C THR A 143 -10.90 -30.25 -0.63
N SER A 144 -11.05 -29.25 -1.49
CA SER A 144 -12.25 -28.42 -1.57
C SER A 144 -13.48 -29.26 -1.92
N GLU A 145 -13.40 -30.06 -2.98
CA GLU A 145 -14.50 -30.97 -3.38
C GLU A 145 -14.91 -31.93 -2.25
N TYR A 146 -13.92 -32.45 -1.52
CA TYR A 146 -14.22 -33.33 -0.37
C TYR A 146 -14.93 -32.55 0.76
N TYR A 147 -14.48 -31.34 1.06
CA TYR A 147 -15.13 -30.51 2.09
C TYR A 147 -16.54 -30.13 1.68
N ASP A 148 -16.75 -29.75 0.45
CA ASP A 148 -18.07 -29.40 -0.10
C ASP A 148 -19.03 -30.60 -0.03
N SER A 149 -18.54 -31.81 -0.31
CA SER A 149 -19.35 -33.03 -0.21
C SER A 149 -19.80 -33.31 1.23
N ILE A 150 -18.93 -33.12 2.22
CA ILE A 150 -19.26 -33.31 3.64
C ILE A 150 -20.26 -32.26 4.11
N TRP A 151 -20.04 -30.99 3.77
CA TRP A 151 -20.95 -29.89 4.18
C TRP A 151 -22.30 -29.91 3.44
N ALA A 152 -22.37 -30.55 2.28
CA ALA A 152 -23.64 -30.80 1.59
C ALA A 152 -24.52 -31.84 2.34
N GLU A 153 -23.90 -32.76 3.07
CA GLU A 153 -24.59 -33.76 3.89
C GLU A 153 -24.89 -33.25 5.30
N ASP A 154 -23.93 -32.56 5.92
CA ASP A 154 -24.02 -31.99 7.26
C ASP A 154 -23.21 -30.67 7.34
N VAL A 155 -23.90 -29.53 7.41
CA VAL A 155 -23.32 -28.19 7.44
C VAL A 155 -22.48 -27.94 8.70
N ASP A 156 -22.75 -28.66 9.79
CA ASP A 156 -22.03 -28.52 11.05
C ASP A 156 -20.84 -29.50 11.17
N ALA A 157 -20.65 -30.34 10.16
CA ALA A 157 -19.55 -31.31 10.16
C ALA A 157 -18.19 -30.60 10.10
N VAL A 158 -17.21 -31.17 10.79
CA VAL A 158 -15.81 -30.73 10.76
C VAL A 158 -15.01 -31.67 9.86
N PRO A 159 -14.90 -31.40 8.57
CA PRO A 159 -14.19 -32.26 7.63
C PRO A 159 -12.70 -32.34 7.96
N ARG A 160 -12.11 -33.53 7.78
CA ARG A 160 -10.68 -33.75 8.01
C ARG A 160 -10.07 -34.37 6.77
N PHE A 161 -9.04 -33.75 6.24
CA PHE A 161 -8.30 -34.23 5.09
C PHE A 161 -6.80 -34.28 5.39
N LEU A 162 -6.12 -35.36 5.03
CA LEU A 162 -4.71 -35.56 5.27
C LEU A 162 -3.92 -35.46 3.95
N TRP A 163 -3.05 -34.47 3.84
CA TRP A 163 -2.09 -34.38 2.75
C TRP A 163 -0.81 -35.18 3.05
N ASN A 164 -0.60 -36.25 2.33
CA ASN A 164 0.68 -36.94 2.33
C ASN A 164 1.60 -36.32 1.26
N ALA A 165 2.22 -35.18 1.60
CA ALA A 165 3.03 -34.41 0.67
C ALA A 165 4.51 -34.48 1.01
N LYS A 166 5.36 -34.65 -0.03
CA LYS A 166 6.81 -34.68 0.08
C LYS A 166 7.38 -33.35 0.61
N MET A 167 8.64 -33.39 1.09
CA MET A 167 9.37 -32.16 1.43
C MET A 167 9.40 -31.20 0.23
N ARG A 168 9.33 -29.89 0.48
CA ARG A 168 9.28 -28.82 -0.52
C ARG A 168 8.02 -28.80 -1.41
N PHE A 169 6.97 -29.52 -1.08
CA PHE A 169 5.68 -29.42 -1.75
C PHE A 169 5.08 -27.99 -1.63
N GLY A 170 5.38 -27.26 -0.54
CA GLY A 170 4.79 -25.96 -0.27
C GLY A 170 3.41 -26.08 0.41
N LYS A 171 3.28 -26.99 1.38
CA LYS A 171 2.04 -27.28 2.13
C LYS A 171 1.37 -26.01 2.66
N THR A 172 2.14 -25.13 3.29
CA THR A 172 1.62 -23.88 3.86
C THR A 172 1.00 -22.98 2.78
N PHE A 173 1.66 -22.85 1.62
CA PHE A 173 1.13 -22.05 0.52
C PHE A 173 -0.17 -22.66 -0.04
N ALA A 174 -0.21 -23.98 -0.27
CA ALA A 174 -1.41 -24.65 -0.76
C ALA A 174 -2.57 -24.60 0.26
N SER A 175 -2.29 -24.70 1.58
CA SER A 175 -3.33 -24.61 2.60
C SER A 175 -3.96 -23.22 2.72
N TYR A 176 -3.23 -22.15 2.45
CA TYR A 176 -3.79 -20.79 2.37
C TYR A 176 -4.75 -20.57 1.20
N GLN A 177 -4.69 -21.42 0.18
CA GLN A 177 -5.61 -21.34 -0.97
C GLN A 177 -6.95 -22.03 -0.71
N LEU A 178 -7.07 -22.76 0.41
CA LEU A 178 -8.32 -23.41 0.85
C LEU A 178 -9.14 -22.54 1.81
N ALA A 179 -8.56 -21.44 2.32
CA ALA A 179 -9.20 -20.54 3.29
C ALA A 179 -9.95 -19.43 2.60
#